data_087caf475985efb4e2493b7554c8f566
#
_entry.id   087caf475985efb4e2493b7554c8f566
#
_cell.length_a   1.000
_cell.length_b   1.000
_cell.length_c   1.000
_cell.angle_alpha   90.00
_cell.angle_beta   90.00
_cell.angle_gamma   90.00
#
_symmetry.space_group_name_H-M   'P 1'
#
loop_
_entity.id
_entity.type
_entity.pdbx_description
1 polymer ?
#
loop_
_entity_poly.entity_id
_entity_poly.type
_entity_poly.pdbx_seq_one_letter_code
_entity_poly.pdbx_strand_id
1 'polypeptide(L)'
;MEYRKFSQGYVLRLDPGEEIVASLIRLVEQEQVQLGSVTAIGAANDVTIGIFSTQEKQYHAQRYQGDYEISALVGNVIRKEGEPYLHLHITIGNPVTGEVHAGHLTSATISATLELFLQVWDGQVGREFSDQVGLNLFRF
;
A
#
# COMPACT_ATOMS: atom_id res chain seq x y z
N MET A 1 10.36 -7.36 9.56
CA MET A 1 10.66 -6.13 8.78
C MET A 1 12.01 -5.59 9.17
N GLU A 2 12.90 -5.45 8.24
CA GLU A 2 14.16 -4.72 8.36
C GLU A 2 14.11 -3.49 7.46
N TYR A 3 14.70 -2.38 7.88
CA TYR A 3 14.77 -1.17 7.05
C TYR A 3 16.01 -0.34 7.34
N ARG A 4 16.37 0.50 6.37
CA ARG A 4 17.43 1.49 6.49
C ARG A 4 16.93 2.86 6.07
N LYS A 5 17.27 3.88 6.85
CA LYS A 5 17.00 5.28 6.57
C LYS A 5 18.10 5.86 5.67
N PHE A 6 17.69 6.64 4.69
CA PHE A 6 18.52 7.44 3.80
C PHE A 6 18.06 8.89 3.82
N SER A 7 18.80 9.79 3.19
CA SER A 7 18.43 11.21 3.11
C SER A 7 17.08 11.47 2.42
N GLN A 8 16.67 10.57 1.52
CA GLN A 8 15.44 10.71 0.72
C GLN A 8 14.31 9.76 1.15
N GLY A 9 14.48 9.02 2.24
CA GLY A 9 13.45 8.09 2.69
C GLY A 9 14.02 6.78 3.25
N TYR A 10 13.33 5.68 2.99
CA TYR A 10 13.61 4.38 3.57
C TYR A 10 13.60 3.29 2.52
N VAL A 11 14.48 2.31 2.68
CA VAL A 11 14.45 1.04 1.95
C VAL A 11 14.13 -0.05 2.97
N LEU A 12 13.10 -0.84 2.69
CA LEU A 12 12.58 -1.87 3.58
C LEU A 12 12.62 -3.23 2.91
N ARG A 13 12.80 -4.26 3.74
CA ARG A 13 12.50 -5.65 3.40
C ARG A 13 11.45 -6.18 4.37
N LEU A 14 10.41 -6.81 3.84
CA LEU A 14 9.50 -7.65 4.63
C LEU A 14 9.83 -9.11 4.37
N ASP A 15 9.75 -9.90 5.43
CA ASP A 15 10.02 -11.33 5.42
C ASP A 15 8.70 -12.15 5.39
N PRO A 16 8.75 -13.47 5.12
CA PRO A 16 7.55 -14.31 5.08
C PRO A 16 6.69 -14.20 6.34
N GLY A 17 5.37 -14.07 6.14
CA GLY A 17 4.38 -13.93 7.20
C GLY A 17 4.12 -12.48 7.66
N GLU A 18 4.92 -11.52 7.23
CA GLU A 18 4.67 -10.11 7.53
C GLU A 18 3.58 -9.54 6.61
N GLU A 19 2.77 -8.62 7.16
CA GLU A 19 1.67 -7.95 6.45
C GLU A 19 2.10 -6.54 6.02
N ILE A 20 1.87 -6.20 4.75
CA ILE A 20 2.38 -4.97 4.13
C ILE A 20 1.83 -3.71 4.79
N VAL A 21 0.49 -3.61 4.91
CA VAL A 21 -0.17 -2.38 5.39
C VAL A 21 0.20 -2.12 6.85
N ALA A 22 0.12 -3.14 7.71
CA ALA A 22 0.47 -3.03 9.12
C ALA A 22 1.95 -2.67 9.32
N SER A 23 2.84 -3.23 8.50
CA SER A 23 4.28 -2.93 8.55
C SER A 23 4.58 -1.49 8.14
N LEU A 24 3.92 -0.98 7.10
CA LEU A 24 4.06 0.41 6.67
C LEU A 24 3.48 1.40 7.70
N ILE A 25 2.31 1.12 8.26
CA ILE A 25 1.72 1.95 9.32
C ILE A 25 2.71 2.08 10.49
N ARG A 26 3.26 0.95 10.94
CA ARG A 26 4.25 0.93 12.04
C ARG A 26 5.49 1.76 11.72
N LEU A 27 6.06 1.66 10.50
CA LEU A 27 7.20 2.46 10.09
C LEU A 27 6.85 3.96 10.04
N VAL A 28 5.73 4.30 9.40
CA VAL A 28 5.27 5.69 9.24
C VAL A 28 5.06 6.35 10.59
N GLU A 29 4.52 5.62 11.58
CA GLU A 29 4.38 6.08 12.96
C GLU A 29 5.74 6.25 13.64
N GLN A 30 6.58 5.23 13.62
CA GLN A 30 7.87 5.23 14.28
C GLN A 30 8.79 6.34 13.78
N GLU A 31 8.81 6.59 12.48
CA GLU A 31 9.67 7.57 11.81
C GLU A 31 8.99 8.93 11.58
N GLN A 32 7.73 9.08 12.02
CA GLN A 32 6.94 10.31 11.90
C GLN A 32 6.86 10.86 10.47
N VAL A 33 6.73 9.96 9.49
CA VAL A 33 6.62 10.33 8.08
C VAL A 33 5.34 11.13 7.84
N GLN A 34 5.45 12.29 7.18
CA GLN A 34 4.34 13.18 6.90
C GLN A 34 3.79 13.04 5.47
N LEU A 35 4.69 12.81 4.52
CA LEU A 35 4.37 12.69 3.11
C LEU A 35 5.39 11.79 2.43
N GLY A 36 4.92 10.81 1.67
CA GLY A 36 5.81 9.91 0.94
C GLY A 36 5.13 9.18 -0.21
N SER A 37 5.95 8.63 -1.08
CA SER A 37 5.53 7.73 -2.15
C SER A 37 6.14 6.35 -1.95
N VAL A 38 5.37 5.32 -2.29
CA VAL A 38 5.72 3.91 -2.11
C VAL A 38 5.87 3.25 -3.47
N THR A 39 6.94 2.47 -3.63
CA THR A 39 7.12 1.53 -4.73
C THR A 39 7.70 0.23 -4.18
N ALA A 40 7.17 -0.92 -4.62
CA ALA A 40 7.70 -2.21 -4.20
C ALA A 40 7.42 -3.32 -5.22
N ILE A 41 8.22 -4.37 -5.10
CA ILE A 41 8.04 -5.69 -5.73
C ILE A 41 8.25 -6.78 -4.70
N GLY A 42 7.76 -7.99 -4.97
CA GLY A 42 7.91 -9.11 -4.05
C GLY A 42 6.99 -10.27 -4.37
N ALA A 43 6.68 -11.10 -3.36
CA ALA A 43 5.76 -12.21 -3.49
C ALA A 43 4.82 -12.31 -2.28
N ALA A 44 3.57 -12.67 -2.52
CA ALA A 44 2.54 -12.80 -1.49
C ALA A 44 1.71 -14.07 -1.70
N ASN A 45 1.09 -14.56 -0.61
CA ASN A 45 0.23 -15.75 -0.67
C ASN A 45 -1.20 -15.54 -0.16
N ASP A 46 -1.49 -14.36 0.38
CA ASP A 46 -2.82 -14.00 0.87
C ASP A 46 -3.04 -12.51 0.68
N VAL A 47 -3.83 -12.13 -0.31
CA VAL A 47 -3.99 -10.73 -0.73
C VAL A 47 -5.46 -10.39 -0.85
N THR A 48 -5.87 -9.28 -0.23
CA THR A 48 -7.21 -8.71 -0.39
C THR A 48 -7.10 -7.41 -1.20
N ILE A 49 -7.78 -7.40 -2.34
CA ILE A 49 -7.79 -6.29 -3.30
C ILE A 49 -9.21 -5.82 -3.49
N GLY A 50 -9.41 -4.53 -3.64
CA GLY A 50 -10.73 -3.99 -3.85
C GLY A 50 -10.80 -2.85 -4.86
N ILE A 51 -12.04 -2.46 -5.12
CA ILE A 51 -12.42 -1.32 -5.95
C ILE A 51 -13.56 -0.56 -5.30
N PHE A 52 -13.52 0.76 -5.40
CA PHE A 52 -14.63 1.60 -4.99
C PHE A 52 -15.55 1.86 -6.19
N SER A 53 -16.83 1.46 -6.06
CA SER A 53 -17.88 1.80 -7.03
C SER A 53 -18.35 3.24 -6.77
N THR A 54 -18.05 4.14 -7.69
CA THR A 54 -18.49 5.54 -7.58
C THR A 54 -19.99 5.73 -7.78
N GLN A 55 -20.65 4.79 -8.43
CA GLN A 55 -22.11 4.79 -8.63
C GLN A 55 -22.83 4.34 -7.37
N GLU A 56 -22.38 3.22 -6.76
CA GLU A 56 -22.99 2.65 -5.55
C GLU A 56 -22.48 3.33 -4.28
N LYS A 57 -21.37 4.07 -4.36
CA LYS A 57 -20.59 4.62 -3.25
C LYS A 57 -20.22 3.55 -2.21
N GLN A 58 -19.84 2.37 -2.72
CA GLN A 58 -19.48 1.20 -1.92
C GLN A 58 -18.13 0.64 -2.35
N TYR A 59 -17.41 0.10 -1.38
CA TYR A 59 -16.15 -0.60 -1.60
C TYR A 59 -16.41 -2.10 -1.68
N HIS A 60 -15.93 -2.72 -2.77
CA HIS A 60 -16.00 -4.16 -3.01
C HIS A 60 -14.60 -4.74 -2.97
N ALA A 61 -14.39 -5.77 -2.17
CA ALA A 61 -13.11 -6.43 -2.03
C ALA A 61 -13.20 -7.94 -2.24
N GLN A 62 -12.12 -8.51 -2.76
CA GLN A 62 -11.97 -9.96 -2.93
C GLN A 62 -10.61 -10.40 -2.40
N ARG A 63 -10.59 -11.56 -1.73
CA ARG A 63 -9.39 -12.22 -1.20
C ARG A 63 -8.90 -13.26 -2.20
N TYR A 64 -7.60 -13.24 -2.44
CA TYR A 64 -6.87 -14.17 -3.30
C TYR A 64 -5.83 -14.90 -2.47
N GLN A 65 -5.85 -16.24 -2.52
CA GLN A 65 -4.91 -17.10 -1.81
C GLN A 65 -4.21 -18.02 -2.81
N GLY A 66 -2.87 -18.10 -2.71
CA GLY A 66 -2.03 -18.86 -3.61
C GLY A 66 -0.66 -18.20 -3.77
N ASP A 67 0.14 -18.69 -4.69
CA ASP A 67 1.46 -18.13 -4.96
C ASP A 67 1.35 -17.02 -6.00
N TYR A 68 1.62 -15.79 -5.59
CA TYR A 68 1.58 -14.61 -6.45
C TYR A 68 2.86 -13.80 -6.37
N GLU A 69 3.35 -13.40 -7.54
CA GLU A 69 4.33 -12.31 -7.65
C GLU A 69 3.62 -10.97 -7.49
N ILE A 70 4.18 -10.08 -6.68
CA ILE A 70 3.81 -8.67 -6.64
C ILE A 70 4.64 -7.96 -7.71
N SER A 71 4.07 -7.77 -8.89
CA SER A 71 4.74 -7.11 -10.01
C SER A 71 4.80 -5.59 -9.85
N ALA A 72 3.89 -5.02 -9.06
CA ALA A 72 3.89 -3.62 -8.66
C ALA A 72 3.07 -3.42 -7.39
N LEU A 73 3.64 -2.70 -6.44
CA LEU A 73 2.94 -2.03 -5.35
C LEU A 73 3.31 -0.56 -5.41
N VAL A 74 2.33 0.31 -5.57
CA VAL A 74 2.54 1.75 -5.71
C VAL A 74 1.52 2.52 -4.89
N GLY A 75 1.91 3.72 -4.44
CA GLY A 75 0.96 4.59 -3.76
C GLY A 75 1.61 5.70 -2.97
N ASN A 76 0.85 6.21 -2.02
CA ASN A 76 1.28 7.32 -1.19
C ASN A 76 0.96 7.10 0.28
N VAL A 77 1.73 7.80 1.08
CA VAL A 77 1.60 7.90 2.53
C VAL A 77 1.42 9.36 2.87
N ILE A 78 0.41 9.67 3.65
CA ILE A 78 0.20 11.00 4.25
C ILE A 78 -0.27 10.84 5.69
N ARG A 79 -0.54 11.96 6.36
CA ARG A 79 -1.30 11.96 7.61
C ARG A 79 -2.67 12.58 7.42
N LYS A 80 -3.68 11.93 8.01
CA LYS A 80 -5.03 12.46 8.11
C LYS A 80 -5.40 12.53 9.60
N GLU A 81 -5.70 13.72 10.07
CA GLU A 81 -6.05 13.95 11.50
C GLU A 81 -4.95 13.44 12.48
N GLY A 82 -3.69 13.50 12.05
CA GLY A 82 -2.53 13.05 12.83
C GLY A 82 -2.16 11.57 12.61
N GLU A 83 -3.06 10.75 12.10
CA GLU A 83 -2.85 9.31 11.89
C GLU A 83 -2.28 8.99 10.49
N PRO A 84 -1.49 7.91 10.34
CA PRO A 84 -1.06 7.44 9.03
C PRO A 84 -2.24 7.12 8.13
N TYR A 85 -2.19 7.62 6.93
CA TYR A 85 -3.15 7.32 5.87
C TYR A 85 -2.42 6.81 4.64
N LEU A 86 -2.63 5.54 4.31
CA LEU A 86 -2.02 4.87 3.16
C LEU A 86 -3.04 4.77 2.02
N HIS A 87 -2.62 5.12 0.82
CA HIS A 87 -3.37 4.84 -0.40
C HIS A 87 -2.48 4.05 -1.34
N LEU A 88 -2.69 2.74 -1.37
CA LEU A 88 -1.83 1.78 -2.07
C LEU A 88 -2.64 0.99 -3.09
N HIS A 89 -2.07 0.82 -4.27
CA HIS A 89 -2.55 -0.10 -5.28
C HIS A 89 -1.53 -1.20 -5.51
N ILE A 90 -2.02 -2.40 -5.76
CA ILE A 90 -1.19 -3.59 -5.99
C ILE A 90 -1.60 -4.29 -7.27
N THR A 91 -0.61 -4.83 -7.98
CA THR A 91 -0.81 -5.81 -9.05
C THR A 91 -0.10 -7.10 -8.66
N ILE A 92 -0.86 -8.18 -8.56
CA ILE A 92 -0.34 -9.52 -8.33
C ILE A 92 -0.62 -10.41 -9.54
N GLY A 93 0.27 -11.38 -9.78
CA GLY A 93 0.09 -12.32 -10.86
C GLY A 93 0.79 -13.66 -10.61
N ASN A 94 0.24 -14.70 -11.21
CA ASN A 94 0.88 -16.01 -11.25
C ASN A 94 1.19 -16.36 -12.71
N PRO A 95 2.46 -16.35 -13.11
CA PRO A 95 2.85 -16.58 -14.51
C PRO A 95 2.60 -18.02 -14.98
N VAL A 96 2.39 -18.97 -14.06
CA VAL A 96 2.11 -20.38 -14.38
C VAL A 96 0.63 -20.57 -14.72
N THR A 97 -0.27 -19.95 -13.94
CA THR A 97 -1.73 -20.04 -14.17
C THR A 97 -2.22 -18.99 -15.16
N GLY A 98 -1.47 -17.90 -15.34
CA GLY A 98 -1.86 -16.73 -16.15
C GLY A 98 -2.82 -15.78 -15.43
N GLU A 99 -3.07 -15.98 -14.13
CA GLU A 99 -3.91 -15.09 -13.33
C GLU A 99 -3.22 -13.76 -13.07
N VAL A 100 -3.97 -12.66 -13.18
CA VAL A 100 -3.54 -11.31 -12.80
C VAL A 100 -4.69 -10.60 -12.12
N HIS A 101 -4.41 -10.01 -10.96
CA HIS A 101 -5.37 -9.23 -10.19
C HIS A 101 -4.75 -7.90 -9.79
N ALA A 102 -5.53 -6.82 -9.85
CA ALA A 102 -5.05 -5.49 -9.52
C ALA A 102 -6.16 -4.62 -8.91
N GLY A 103 -5.78 -3.69 -8.05
CA GLY A 103 -6.68 -2.72 -7.45
C GLY A 103 -6.14 -2.12 -6.15
N HIS A 104 -7.03 -1.56 -5.37
CA HIS A 104 -6.70 -0.99 -4.06
C HIS A 104 -6.30 -2.09 -3.08
N LEU A 105 -5.13 -1.93 -2.46
CA LEU A 105 -4.64 -2.89 -1.46
C LEU A 105 -5.37 -2.70 -0.13
N THR A 106 -6.04 -3.74 0.33
CA THR A 106 -6.60 -3.80 1.68
C THR A 106 -5.63 -4.50 2.64
N SER A 107 -5.09 -5.64 2.23
CA SER A 107 -4.09 -6.41 3.00
C SER A 107 -3.29 -7.33 2.09
N ALA A 108 -2.03 -7.59 2.43
CA ALA A 108 -1.23 -8.62 1.75
C ALA A 108 -0.18 -9.20 2.69
N THR A 109 -0.15 -10.54 2.78
CA THR A 109 0.84 -11.31 3.55
C THR A 109 1.94 -11.80 2.62
N ILE A 110 3.17 -11.53 2.99
CA ILE A 110 4.37 -11.89 2.23
C ILE A 110 4.64 -13.39 2.32
N SER A 111 4.91 -14.01 1.16
CA SER A 111 5.27 -15.44 1.07
C SER A 111 6.77 -15.69 0.97
N ALA A 112 7.52 -14.79 0.34
CA ALA A 112 8.97 -14.88 0.18
C ALA A 112 9.67 -13.61 0.69
N THR A 113 9.56 -12.50 -0.05
CA THR A 113 10.12 -11.19 0.33
C THR A 113 9.28 -10.07 -0.27
N LEU A 114 9.34 -8.90 0.33
CA LEU A 114 8.96 -7.63 -0.28
C LEU A 114 10.15 -6.68 -0.19
N GLU A 115 10.52 -6.07 -1.29
CA GLU A 115 11.52 -5.01 -1.37
C GLU A 115 10.82 -3.69 -1.68
N LEU A 116 10.89 -2.75 -0.74
CA LEU A 116 10.08 -1.53 -0.78
C LEU A 116 10.94 -0.29 -0.60
N PHE A 117 10.66 0.71 -1.44
CA PHE A 117 11.18 2.07 -1.31
C PHE A 117 10.05 2.99 -0.87
N LEU A 118 10.25 3.65 0.28
CA LEU A 118 9.41 4.76 0.75
C LEU A 118 10.22 6.05 0.57
N GLN A 119 9.94 6.79 -0.50
CA GLN A 119 10.51 8.10 -0.70
C GLN A 119 9.75 9.13 0.12
N VAL A 120 10.46 9.92 0.91
CA VAL A 120 9.87 10.95 1.77
C VAL A 120 10.03 12.33 1.11
N TRP A 121 8.94 13.09 1.11
CA TRP A 121 8.89 14.44 0.57
C TRP A 121 8.85 15.45 1.73
N ASP A 122 9.56 16.55 1.59
CA ASP A 122 9.47 17.66 2.53
C ASP A 122 8.16 18.42 2.30
N GLY A 123 7.29 18.42 3.32
CA GLY A 123 5.97 19.04 3.27
C GLY A 123 4.84 18.16 3.76
N GLN A 124 3.63 18.64 3.54
CA GLN A 124 2.39 17.98 3.95
C GLN A 124 1.32 18.17 2.88
N VAL A 125 0.52 17.14 2.67
CA VAL A 125 -0.69 17.17 1.86
C VAL A 125 -1.82 16.58 2.68
N GLY A 126 -2.95 17.30 2.76
CA GLY A 126 -4.13 16.85 3.49
C GLY A 126 -5.05 15.97 2.65
N ARG A 127 -6.11 15.48 3.30
CA ARG A 127 -7.27 14.88 2.60
C ARG A 127 -8.56 15.44 3.14
N GLU A 128 -9.53 15.59 2.23
CA GLU A 128 -10.88 16.02 2.53
C GLU A 128 -11.89 15.09 1.86
N PHE A 129 -12.97 14.79 2.57
CA PHE A 129 -14.03 13.96 2.03
C PHE A 129 -14.81 14.72 0.94
N SER A 130 -14.99 14.08 -0.20
CA SER A 130 -15.79 14.59 -1.31
C SER A 130 -17.12 13.86 -1.38
N ASP A 131 -18.23 14.53 -1.08
CA ASP A 131 -19.58 13.96 -1.20
C ASP A 131 -19.90 13.56 -2.65
N GLN A 132 -19.36 14.30 -3.62
CA GLN A 132 -19.54 14.00 -5.03
C GLN A 132 -18.95 12.66 -5.41
N VAL A 133 -17.70 12.38 -4.96
CA VAL A 133 -16.98 11.14 -5.27
C VAL A 133 -17.28 10.03 -4.27
N GLY A 134 -17.43 10.38 -2.99
CA GLY A 134 -17.59 9.43 -1.88
C GLY A 134 -16.28 8.95 -1.27
N LEU A 135 -15.18 9.68 -1.52
CA LEU A 135 -13.83 9.32 -1.07
C LEU A 135 -13.10 10.52 -0.47
N ASN A 136 -12.05 10.24 0.31
CA ASN A 136 -11.11 11.25 0.76
C ASN A 136 -10.13 11.60 -0.37
N LEU A 137 -10.23 12.80 -0.92
CA LEU A 137 -9.36 13.31 -1.98
C LEU A 137 -8.22 14.15 -1.41
N PHE A 138 -7.13 14.32 -2.16
CA PHE A 138 -6.07 15.25 -1.77
C PHE A 138 -6.61 16.66 -1.63
N ARG A 139 -6.15 17.33 -0.59
CA ARG A 139 -6.37 18.76 -0.35
C ARG A 139 -5.02 19.46 -0.26
N PHE A 140 -4.81 20.42 -1.13
CA PHE A 140 -3.61 21.26 -1.21
C PHE A 140 -3.78 22.55 -0.43
#